data_517b91201819dc384ecdf5c5175dbe22
#
_entry.id   517b91201819dc384ecdf5c5175dbe22
#
_cell.length_a   1.000
_cell.length_b   1.000
_cell.length_c   1.000
_cell.angle_alpha   90.00
_cell.angle_beta   90.00
_cell.angle_gamma   90.00
#
_symmetry.space_group_name_H-M   'P 1'
#
loop_
_entity.id
_entity.type
_entity.pdbx_description
1 polymer ?
#
loop_
_entity_poly.entity_id
_entity_poly.type
_entity_poly.pdbx_seq_one_letter_code
_entity_poly.pdbx_strand_id
1 'polypeptide(L)'
;MMEIRNLAGLSPDALFAAFSEAFADYEITLDQQQYQKMLSRRGFDAALSFGAFEDGRLLSFTCNGTGIFNGQRTAYDTGTGTLKEYRGKGLASKVFEASIPYLTAAGIRQYLLEVLQHNEAAISVYRKMGFKVSREFNYFVAATDALQLKEKSLQDEYILKSLTPDDLTDPSPMWDFVPSWQNSFESIQRKPEDFRVIG
;
A
#
# COMPACT_ATOMS: atom_id res chain seq x y z
N MET A 1 21.20 -17.37 12.97
CA MET A 1 20.10 -18.33 12.63
C MET A 1 18.94 -17.54 12.07
N MET A 2 18.38 -17.98 10.92
CA MET A 2 17.24 -17.28 10.29
C MET A 2 15.94 -17.56 11.04
N GLU A 3 15.18 -16.49 11.33
CA GLU A 3 13.89 -16.51 12.03
C GLU A 3 12.85 -15.76 11.19
N ILE A 4 11.63 -16.30 11.08
CA ILE A 4 10.49 -15.59 10.50
C ILE A 4 9.51 -15.25 11.61
N ARG A 5 9.24 -13.97 11.80
CA ARG A 5 8.32 -13.45 12.83
C ARG A 5 7.62 -12.19 12.39
N ASN A 6 6.61 -11.77 13.14
CA ASN A 6 5.94 -10.51 12.88
C ASN A 6 6.86 -9.30 13.14
N LEU A 7 6.44 -8.15 12.64
CA LEU A 7 7.17 -6.88 12.77
C LEU A 7 6.80 -6.10 14.04
N ALA A 8 5.91 -6.64 14.89
CA ALA A 8 5.60 -6.03 16.17
C ALA A 8 6.87 -5.94 17.04
N GLY A 9 7.22 -4.76 17.48
CA GLY A 9 8.45 -4.49 18.22
C GLY A 9 9.67 -4.14 17.37
N LEU A 10 9.57 -4.17 16.04
CA LEU A 10 10.60 -3.56 15.19
C LEU A 10 10.43 -2.03 15.20
N SER A 11 11.53 -1.30 15.37
CA SER A 11 11.47 0.15 15.33
C SER A 11 11.14 0.66 13.93
N PRO A 12 10.43 1.81 13.81
CA PRO A 12 10.17 2.43 12.51
C PRO A 12 11.44 2.70 11.71
N ASP A 13 12.53 3.06 12.39
CA ASP A 13 13.83 3.35 11.76
C ASP A 13 14.45 2.09 11.15
N ALA A 14 14.39 0.96 11.88
CA ALA A 14 14.90 -0.30 11.38
C ALA A 14 14.08 -0.84 10.19
N LEU A 15 12.75 -0.66 10.24
CA LEU A 15 11.88 -1.02 9.12
C LEU A 15 12.16 -0.14 7.90
N PHE A 16 12.32 1.18 8.10
CA PHE A 16 12.65 2.11 7.01
C PHE A 16 14.02 1.82 6.40
N ALA A 17 15.04 1.52 7.22
CA ALA A 17 16.36 1.15 6.73
C ALA A 17 16.31 -0.09 5.82
N ALA A 18 15.61 -1.16 6.25
CA ALA A 18 15.42 -2.35 5.43
C ALA A 18 14.62 -2.06 4.15
N PHE A 19 13.59 -1.21 4.23
CA PHE A 19 12.82 -0.77 3.07
C PHE A 19 13.72 -0.03 2.07
N SER A 20 14.45 0.98 2.52
CA SER A 20 15.33 1.77 1.66
C SER A 20 16.39 0.91 0.98
N GLU A 21 16.98 -0.06 1.68
CA GLU A 21 17.95 -0.99 1.14
C GLU A 21 17.31 -1.95 0.12
N ALA A 22 16.13 -2.50 0.43
CA ALA A 22 15.43 -3.42 -0.48
C ALA A 22 14.94 -2.74 -1.77
N PHE A 23 14.67 -1.43 -1.73
CA PHE A 23 14.16 -0.66 -2.86
C PHE A 23 15.17 0.33 -3.44
N ALA A 24 16.46 0.20 -3.10
CA ALA A 24 17.52 1.10 -3.57
C ALA A 24 17.65 1.16 -5.11
N ASP A 25 17.25 0.09 -5.81
CA ASP A 25 17.29 0.00 -7.28
C ASP A 25 15.98 0.49 -7.95
N TYR A 26 14.99 1.02 -7.17
CA TYR A 26 13.71 1.48 -7.70
C TYR A 26 13.78 2.95 -8.13
N GLU A 27 12.99 3.30 -9.15
CA GLU A 27 12.93 4.68 -9.69
C GLU A 27 12.36 5.69 -8.69
N ILE A 28 11.48 5.23 -7.79
CA ILE A 28 10.84 6.07 -6.78
C ILE A 28 11.45 5.75 -5.42
N THR A 29 12.15 6.72 -4.85
CA THR A 29 12.66 6.66 -3.49
C THR A 29 11.77 7.49 -2.57
N LEU A 30 11.55 6.99 -1.35
CA LEU A 30 10.80 7.70 -0.31
C LEU A 30 11.77 8.10 0.80
N ASP A 31 11.61 9.30 1.33
CA ASP A 31 12.20 9.61 2.63
C ASP A 31 11.42 8.94 3.77
N GLN A 32 11.96 8.98 4.98
CA GLN A 32 11.37 8.30 6.13
C GLN A 32 9.97 8.83 6.47
N GLN A 33 9.75 10.13 6.34
CA GLN A 33 8.45 10.74 6.63
C GLN A 33 7.40 10.32 5.59
N GLN A 34 7.77 10.32 4.32
CA GLN A 34 6.92 9.86 3.21
C GLN A 34 6.56 8.38 3.39
N TYR A 35 7.55 7.55 3.78
CA TYR A 35 7.33 6.13 4.05
C TYR A 35 6.35 5.90 5.20
N GLN A 36 6.52 6.60 6.32
CA GLN A 36 5.62 6.49 7.46
C GLN A 36 4.19 6.95 7.12
N LYS A 37 4.06 8.05 6.37
CA LYS A 37 2.76 8.50 5.85
C LYS A 37 2.10 7.45 4.96
N MET A 38 2.86 6.86 4.04
CA MET A 38 2.40 5.80 3.17
C MET A 38 1.88 4.60 3.98
N LEU A 39 2.64 4.11 4.95
CA LEU A 39 2.25 3.00 5.82
C LEU A 39 0.95 3.32 6.59
N SER A 40 0.90 4.49 7.22
CA SER A 40 -0.28 4.94 7.98
C SER A 40 -1.52 4.99 7.09
N ARG A 41 -1.43 5.64 5.93
CA ARG A 41 -2.52 5.79 4.98
C ARG A 41 -3.02 4.46 4.45
N ARG A 42 -2.12 3.50 4.25
CA ARG A 42 -2.47 2.15 3.78
C ARG A 42 -2.95 1.21 4.88
N GLY A 43 -2.98 1.68 6.16
CA GLY A 43 -3.50 0.91 7.30
C GLY A 43 -2.53 -0.15 7.82
N PHE A 44 -1.22 0.13 7.77
CA PHE A 44 -0.17 -0.78 8.22
C PHE A 44 -0.43 -1.32 9.63
N ASP A 45 -0.29 -2.64 9.77
CA ASP A 45 -0.42 -3.39 11.01
C ASP A 45 0.85 -4.24 11.23
N ALA A 46 1.68 -3.83 12.18
CA ALA A 46 2.95 -4.50 12.47
C ALA A 46 2.76 -5.93 13.02
N ALA A 47 1.66 -6.20 13.72
CA ALA A 47 1.37 -7.53 14.27
C ALA A 47 0.96 -8.53 13.18
N LEU A 48 0.41 -8.03 12.09
CA LEU A 48 0.00 -8.82 10.91
C LEU A 48 1.01 -8.74 9.76
N SER A 49 2.08 -7.97 9.91
CA SER A 49 3.20 -7.87 8.97
C SER A 49 4.34 -8.77 9.43
N PHE A 50 5.07 -9.36 8.50
CA PHE A 50 6.08 -10.37 8.81
C PHE A 50 7.41 -10.08 8.13
N GLY A 51 8.49 -10.59 8.73
CA GLY A 51 9.83 -10.48 8.18
C GLY A 51 10.70 -11.70 8.50
N ALA A 52 11.67 -11.95 7.62
CA ALA A 52 12.75 -12.89 7.84
C ALA A 52 13.96 -12.13 8.40
N PHE A 53 14.45 -12.59 9.54
CA PHE A 53 15.56 -11.98 10.27
C PHE A 53 16.75 -12.93 10.36
N GLU A 54 17.95 -12.41 10.32
CA GLU A 54 19.18 -13.11 10.65
C GLU A 54 20.04 -12.20 11.52
N ASP A 55 20.40 -12.70 12.70
CA ASP A 55 21.18 -11.95 13.69
C ASP A 55 20.62 -10.55 13.99
N GLY A 56 19.28 -10.46 14.04
CA GLY A 56 18.52 -9.22 14.28
C GLY A 56 18.32 -8.31 13.08
N ARG A 57 18.98 -8.58 11.94
CA ARG A 57 18.81 -7.81 10.69
C ARG A 57 17.58 -8.32 9.92
N LEU A 58 16.75 -7.41 9.46
CA LEU A 58 15.59 -7.71 8.58
C LEU A 58 16.06 -7.88 7.14
N LEU A 59 15.89 -9.08 6.58
CA LEU A 59 16.38 -9.46 5.25
C LEU A 59 15.30 -9.45 4.18
N SER A 60 14.08 -9.78 4.57
CA SER A 60 12.91 -9.81 3.70
C SER A 60 11.68 -9.52 4.55
N PHE A 61 10.71 -8.81 4.00
CA PHE A 61 9.50 -8.42 4.73
C PHE A 61 8.30 -8.32 3.80
N THR A 62 7.12 -8.45 4.40
CA THR A 62 5.83 -8.08 3.83
C THR A 62 5.11 -7.21 4.85
N CYS A 63 4.88 -5.95 4.48
CA CYS A 63 4.13 -4.99 5.28
C CYS A 63 2.66 -5.08 4.89
N ASN A 64 1.80 -5.49 5.80
CA ASN A 64 0.37 -5.62 5.57
C ASN A 64 -0.38 -4.43 6.13
N GLY A 65 -1.21 -3.81 5.30
CA GLY A 65 -2.29 -2.94 5.75
C GLY A 65 -3.58 -3.72 5.92
N THR A 66 -4.44 -3.30 6.82
CA THR A 66 -5.74 -3.95 7.06
C THR A 66 -6.87 -2.94 7.04
N GLY A 67 -8.06 -3.40 6.63
CA GLY A 67 -9.27 -2.58 6.59
C GLY A 67 -10.46 -3.29 5.94
N ILE A 68 -11.48 -2.51 5.60
CA ILE A 68 -12.63 -2.98 4.84
C ILE A 68 -12.48 -2.51 3.39
N PHE A 69 -12.59 -3.40 2.44
CA PHE A 69 -12.60 -3.06 1.03
C PHE A 69 -13.71 -3.84 0.31
N ASN A 70 -14.62 -3.12 -0.35
CA ASN A 70 -15.82 -3.68 -0.94
C ASN A 70 -16.62 -4.56 0.04
N GLY A 71 -16.78 -4.09 1.28
CA GLY A 71 -17.53 -4.79 2.33
C GLY A 71 -16.83 -6.00 2.93
N GLN A 72 -15.57 -6.29 2.58
CA GLN A 72 -14.82 -7.44 3.09
C GLN A 72 -13.60 -7.00 3.90
N ARG A 73 -13.35 -7.73 5.00
CA ARG A 73 -12.08 -7.57 5.74
C ARG A 73 -10.91 -8.00 4.87
N THR A 74 -10.05 -7.06 4.56
CA THR A 74 -9.01 -7.15 3.55
C THR A 74 -7.66 -6.87 4.15
N ALA A 75 -6.65 -7.64 3.77
CA ALA A 75 -5.25 -7.25 3.87
C ALA A 75 -4.77 -6.68 2.53
N TYR A 76 -3.88 -5.71 2.62
CA TYR A 76 -3.26 -5.07 1.46
C TYR A 76 -1.75 -5.07 1.62
N ASP A 77 -1.03 -5.53 0.58
CA ASP A 77 0.43 -5.42 0.54
C ASP A 77 0.84 -3.95 0.40
N THR A 78 1.30 -3.36 1.49
CA THR A 78 1.81 -1.98 1.50
C THR A 78 3.24 -1.89 1.00
N GLY A 79 3.94 -3.03 0.95
CA GLY A 79 5.30 -3.16 0.47
C GLY A 79 5.93 -4.48 0.87
N THR A 80 6.27 -5.28 -0.11
CA THR A 80 7.04 -6.51 0.05
C THR A 80 8.44 -6.29 -0.52
N GLY A 81 9.46 -6.50 0.30
CA GLY A 81 10.85 -6.29 -0.08
C GLY A 81 11.75 -7.42 0.36
N THR A 82 12.84 -7.62 -0.39
CA THR A 82 13.95 -8.53 -0.03
C THR A 82 15.26 -7.83 -0.40
N LEU A 83 16.19 -7.82 0.55
CA LEU A 83 17.52 -7.27 0.32
C LEU A 83 18.18 -7.97 -0.87
N LYS A 84 18.94 -7.21 -1.65
CA LYS A 84 19.46 -7.63 -2.97
C LYS A 84 20.19 -8.98 -2.91
N GLU A 85 21.07 -9.16 -1.94
CA GLU A 85 21.88 -10.36 -1.76
C GLU A 85 21.09 -11.59 -1.28
N TYR A 86 19.83 -11.39 -0.87
CA TYR A 86 18.92 -12.44 -0.41
C TYR A 86 17.79 -12.74 -1.41
N ARG A 87 17.74 -12.04 -2.54
CA ARG A 87 16.76 -12.30 -3.60
C ARG A 87 16.97 -13.68 -4.24
N GLY A 88 15.93 -14.23 -4.83
CA GLY A 88 15.96 -15.54 -5.48
C GLY A 88 16.00 -16.76 -4.54
N LYS A 89 16.04 -16.55 -3.20
CA LYS A 89 16.09 -17.61 -2.20
C LYS A 89 14.71 -18.01 -1.64
N GLY A 90 13.64 -17.47 -2.22
CA GLY A 90 12.25 -17.76 -1.80
C GLY A 90 11.82 -17.12 -0.48
N LEU A 91 12.57 -16.15 0.05
CA LEU A 91 12.26 -15.53 1.35
C LEU A 91 10.92 -14.80 1.34
N ALA A 92 10.62 -14.04 0.29
CA ALA A 92 9.34 -13.33 0.18
C ALA A 92 8.15 -14.27 0.29
N SER A 93 8.19 -15.44 -0.39
CA SER A 93 7.14 -16.46 -0.29
C SER A 93 7.01 -17.01 1.13
N LYS A 94 8.12 -17.35 1.77
CA LYS A 94 8.12 -17.88 3.14
C LYS A 94 7.57 -16.86 4.15
N VAL A 95 7.94 -15.60 4.01
CA VAL A 95 7.45 -14.50 4.86
C VAL A 95 5.95 -14.32 4.68
N PHE A 96 5.48 -14.30 3.42
CA PHE A 96 4.06 -14.20 3.12
C PHE A 96 3.27 -15.40 3.68
N GLU A 97 3.72 -16.63 3.41
CA GLU A 97 3.09 -17.86 3.91
C GLU A 97 3.00 -17.87 5.45
N ALA A 98 4.04 -17.41 6.15
CA ALA A 98 4.03 -17.29 7.60
C ALA A 98 3.00 -16.29 8.14
N SER A 99 2.62 -15.28 7.35
CA SER A 99 1.59 -14.30 7.74
C SER A 99 0.16 -14.84 7.63
N ILE A 100 -0.11 -15.80 6.74
CA ILE A 100 -1.46 -16.29 6.40
C ILE A 100 -2.26 -16.76 7.62
N PRO A 101 -1.73 -17.60 8.53
CA PRO A 101 -2.48 -18.03 9.71
C PRO A 101 -2.95 -16.86 10.59
N TYR A 102 -2.10 -15.84 10.74
CA TYR A 102 -2.41 -14.64 11.54
C TYR A 102 -3.45 -13.76 10.86
N LEU A 103 -3.34 -13.57 9.56
CA LEU A 103 -4.34 -12.85 8.76
C LEU A 103 -5.69 -13.56 8.83
N THR A 104 -5.70 -14.89 8.70
CA THR A 104 -6.92 -15.69 8.81
C THR A 104 -7.56 -15.58 10.21
N ALA A 105 -6.74 -15.67 11.27
CA ALA A 105 -7.19 -15.53 12.66
C ALA A 105 -7.76 -14.10 12.94
N ALA A 106 -7.20 -13.08 12.29
CA ALA A 106 -7.70 -11.71 12.33
C ALA A 106 -8.98 -11.50 11.50
N GLY A 107 -9.50 -12.56 10.87
CA GLY A 107 -10.74 -12.52 10.08
C GLY A 107 -10.58 -11.93 8.68
N ILE A 108 -9.36 -11.79 8.17
CA ILE A 108 -9.11 -11.36 6.80
C ILE A 108 -9.68 -12.41 5.84
N ARG A 109 -10.40 -11.96 4.81
CA ARG A 109 -11.08 -12.81 3.82
C ARG A 109 -10.56 -12.64 2.41
N GLN A 110 -9.86 -11.54 2.14
CA GLN A 110 -9.18 -11.30 0.87
C GLN A 110 -7.85 -10.60 1.10
N TYR A 111 -6.96 -10.79 0.15
CA TYR A 111 -5.65 -10.13 0.13
C TYR A 111 -5.49 -9.42 -1.21
N LEU A 112 -5.15 -8.14 -1.18
CA LEU A 112 -4.94 -7.32 -2.36
C LEU A 112 -3.49 -6.83 -2.43
N LEU A 113 -3.01 -6.65 -3.64
CA LEU A 113 -1.77 -5.96 -3.92
C LEU A 113 -1.86 -5.21 -5.24
N GLU A 114 -1.02 -4.22 -5.40
CA GLU A 114 -0.81 -3.52 -6.66
C GLU A 114 0.65 -3.71 -7.08
N VAL A 115 0.88 -4.04 -8.33
CA VAL A 115 2.21 -4.27 -8.89
C VAL A 115 2.31 -3.66 -10.28
N LEU A 116 3.47 -3.08 -10.60
CA LEU A 116 3.73 -2.52 -11.92
C LEU A 116 3.63 -3.62 -12.99
N GLN A 117 2.92 -3.34 -14.07
CA GLN A 117 2.63 -4.32 -15.13
C GLN A 117 3.91 -4.90 -15.77
N HIS A 118 5.00 -4.15 -15.79
CA HIS A 118 6.30 -4.58 -16.31
C HIS A 118 7.18 -5.31 -15.27
N ASN A 119 6.75 -5.41 -14.00
CA ASN A 119 7.49 -6.14 -12.98
C ASN A 119 7.17 -7.65 -13.03
N GLU A 120 7.62 -8.30 -14.11
CA GLU A 120 7.35 -9.73 -14.36
C GLU A 120 7.86 -10.64 -13.24
N ALA A 121 8.97 -10.27 -12.60
CA ALA A 121 9.55 -11.05 -11.50
C ALA A 121 8.59 -11.10 -10.30
N ALA A 122 8.06 -9.95 -9.87
CA ALA A 122 7.08 -9.88 -8.79
C ALA A 122 5.76 -10.57 -9.17
N ILE A 123 5.24 -10.32 -10.38
CA ILE A 123 4.02 -10.95 -10.87
C ILE A 123 4.15 -12.49 -10.86
N SER A 124 5.30 -13.03 -11.27
CA SER A 124 5.54 -14.48 -11.24
C SER A 124 5.48 -15.04 -9.81
N VAL A 125 6.06 -14.33 -8.83
CA VAL A 125 6.00 -14.70 -7.41
C VAL A 125 4.56 -14.70 -6.91
N TYR A 126 3.81 -13.64 -7.13
CA TYR A 126 2.42 -13.55 -6.69
C TYR A 126 1.51 -14.60 -7.34
N ARG A 127 1.70 -14.89 -8.64
CA ARG A 127 0.95 -15.97 -9.31
C ARG A 127 1.21 -17.34 -8.68
N LYS A 128 2.46 -17.64 -8.31
CA LYS A 128 2.81 -18.88 -7.59
C LYS A 128 2.16 -18.99 -6.20
N MET A 129 1.91 -17.84 -5.56
CA MET A 129 1.18 -17.76 -4.29
C MET A 129 -0.35 -17.84 -4.46
N GLY A 130 -0.85 -17.97 -5.69
CA GLY A 130 -2.29 -18.09 -5.99
C GLY A 130 -3.00 -16.77 -6.29
N PHE A 131 -2.28 -15.67 -6.39
CA PHE A 131 -2.88 -14.39 -6.78
C PHE A 131 -3.32 -14.39 -8.25
N LYS A 132 -4.41 -13.68 -8.51
CA LYS A 132 -4.96 -13.48 -9.84
C LYS A 132 -5.09 -11.98 -10.11
N VAL A 133 -4.84 -11.58 -11.34
CA VAL A 133 -5.14 -10.20 -11.79
C VAL A 133 -6.64 -10.01 -11.75
N SER A 134 -7.10 -9.03 -10.99
CA SER A 134 -8.52 -8.67 -10.89
C SER A 134 -8.87 -7.47 -11.76
N ARG A 135 -7.93 -6.55 -11.94
CA ARG A 135 -8.09 -5.35 -12.77
C ARG A 135 -6.74 -4.69 -13.03
N GLU A 136 -6.73 -3.75 -13.96
CA GLU A 136 -5.57 -2.95 -14.32
C GLU A 136 -5.87 -1.48 -14.04
N PHE A 137 -4.83 -0.73 -13.69
CA PHE A 137 -4.88 0.72 -13.52
C PHE A 137 -3.91 1.40 -14.48
N ASN A 138 -4.33 2.54 -14.98
CA ASN A 138 -3.42 3.49 -15.62
C ASN A 138 -2.95 4.50 -14.59
N TYR A 139 -1.65 4.73 -14.54
CA TYR A 139 -1.04 5.75 -13.68
C TYR A 139 -0.47 6.85 -14.55
N PHE A 140 -0.93 8.07 -14.32
CA PHE A 140 -0.53 9.25 -15.08
C PHE A 140 0.23 10.22 -14.18
N VAL A 141 1.35 10.73 -14.68
CA VAL A 141 2.13 11.79 -14.03
C VAL A 141 2.36 12.90 -15.05
N ALA A 142 2.13 14.13 -14.63
CA ALA A 142 2.48 15.31 -15.40
C ALA A 142 3.11 16.35 -14.48
N ALA A 143 4.14 17.04 -14.95
CA ALA A 143 4.66 18.21 -14.27
C ALA A 143 3.63 19.33 -14.31
N THR A 144 3.53 20.12 -13.24
CA THR A 144 2.50 21.16 -13.13
C THR A 144 2.59 22.21 -14.24
N ASP A 145 3.78 22.53 -14.69
CA ASP A 145 4.06 23.46 -15.80
C ASP A 145 3.71 22.88 -17.18
N ALA A 146 3.59 21.57 -17.29
CA ALA A 146 3.15 20.89 -18.51
C ALA A 146 1.62 20.79 -18.61
N LEU A 147 0.88 21.14 -17.55
CA LEU A 147 -0.58 21.09 -17.56
C LEU A 147 -1.16 22.30 -18.30
N GLN A 148 -1.80 22.03 -19.43
CA GLN A 148 -2.57 23.03 -20.16
C GLN A 148 -4.04 23.00 -19.70
N LEU A 149 -4.32 23.66 -18.59
CA LEU A 149 -5.68 23.77 -18.09
C LEU A 149 -6.42 24.85 -18.90
N LYS A 150 -7.52 24.44 -19.55
CA LYS A 150 -8.43 25.40 -20.15
C LYS A 150 -9.34 25.94 -19.05
N GLU A 151 -9.28 27.23 -18.82
CA GLU A 151 -10.27 27.88 -17.96
C GLU A 151 -11.67 27.70 -18.59
N LYS A 152 -12.55 27.07 -17.82
CA LYS A 152 -13.96 26.97 -18.13
C LYS A 152 -14.70 27.67 -17.00
N SER A 153 -15.44 28.72 -17.33
CA SER A 153 -16.32 29.35 -16.34
C SER A 153 -17.30 28.33 -15.80
N LEU A 154 -17.43 28.26 -14.48
CA LEU A 154 -18.51 27.53 -13.85
C LEU A 154 -19.86 28.16 -14.31
N GLN A 155 -20.85 27.32 -14.54
CA GLN A 155 -22.20 27.80 -14.70
C GLN A 155 -22.66 28.37 -13.35
N ASP A 156 -23.45 29.43 -13.36
CA ASP A 156 -23.89 30.20 -12.17
C ASP A 156 -24.62 29.34 -11.11
N GLU A 157 -25.04 28.15 -11.47
CA GLU A 157 -25.71 27.17 -10.58
C GLU A 157 -24.76 26.32 -9.72
N TYR A 158 -23.43 26.44 -9.92
CA TYR A 158 -22.44 25.67 -9.13
C TYR A 158 -21.68 26.57 -8.18
N ILE A 159 -21.60 26.16 -6.91
CA ILE A 159 -20.81 26.82 -5.88
C ILE A 159 -19.74 25.86 -5.41
N LEU A 160 -18.47 26.22 -5.57
CA LEU A 160 -17.35 25.43 -5.02
C LEU A 160 -17.14 25.76 -3.54
N LYS A 161 -17.09 24.72 -2.71
CA LYS A 161 -16.81 24.82 -1.28
C LYS A 161 -15.61 23.97 -0.91
N SER A 162 -14.79 24.46 -0.01
CA SER A 162 -13.82 23.60 0.68
C SER A 162 -14.56 22.76 1.70
N LEU A 163 -14.34 21.46 1.63
CA LEU A 163 -14.89 20.48 2.56
C LEU A 163 -13.74 19.79 3.30
N THR A 164 -14.04 19.17 4.42
CA THR A 164 -13.15 18.22 5.08
C THR A 164 -13.57 16.78 4.72
N PRO A 165 -12.70 15.79 4.86
CA PRO A 165 -13.10 14.39 4.71
C PRO A 165 -14.26 13.97 5.61
N ASP A 166 -14.41 14.62 6.78
CA ASP A 166 -15.51 14.36 7.74
C ASP A 166 -16.86 14.86 7.24
N ASP A 167 -16.87 15.82 6.32
CA ASP A 167 -18.11 16.31 5.67
C ASP A 167 -18.66 15.27 4.65
N LEU A 168 -17.85 14.27 4.29
CA LEU A 168 -18.23 13.20 3.37
C LEU A 168 -18.64 11.96 4.16
N THR A 169 -19.92 11.72 4.29
CA THR A 169 -20.43 10.51 5.00
C THR A 169 -20.20 9.24 4.18
N ASP A 170 -20.47 9.30 2.88
CA ASP A 170 -20.25 8.21 1.92
C ASP A 170 -20.07 8.80 0.52
N PRO A 171 -18.87 8.83 -0.04
CA PRO A 171 -18.63 9.32 -1.38
C PRO A 171 -18.92 8.28 -2.47
N SER A 172 -19.25 7.03 -2.11
CA SER A 172 -19.44 5.95 -3.08
C SER A 172 -20.49 6.26 -4.16
N PRO A 173 -21.59 7.00 -3.88
CA PRO A 173 -22.53 7.40 -4.92
C PRO A 173 -21.96 8.39 -5.96
N MET A 174 -20.82 9.05 -5.64
CA MET A 174 -20.16 10.01 -6.52
C MET A 174 -19.14 9.34 -7.43
N TRP A 175 -18.84 8.06 -7.22
CA TRP A 175 -17.85 7.31 -7.98
C TRP A 175 -18.53 6.36 -8.97
N ASP A 176 -18.13 6.44 -10.22
CA ASP A 176 -18.50 5.52 -11.29
C ASP A 176 -17.53 4.34 -11.43
N PHE A 177 -16.56 4.24 -10.52
CA PHE A 177 -15.56 3.18 -10.46
C PHE A 177 -15.20 2.82 -9.02
N VAL A 178 -14.63 1.64 -8.82
CA VAL A 178 -14.05 1.24 -7.53
C VAL A 178 -12.61 1.74 -7.48
N PRO A 179 -12.23 2.61 -6.54
CA PRO A 179 -10.87 3.12 -6.42
C PRO A 179 -9.87 1.99 -6.06
N SER A 180 -8.58 2.28 -6.18
CA SER A 180 -7.55 1.41 -5.62
C SER A 180 -7.61 1.44 -4.08
N TRP A 181 -6.97 0.47 -3.41
CA TRP A 181 -6.89 0.47 -1.94
C TRP A 181 -6.41 1.81 -1.39
N GLN A 182 -5.28 2.30 -1.92
CA GLN A 182 -4.64 3.52 -1.43
C GLN A 182 -5.40 4.81 -1.76
N ASN A 183 -6.39 4.75 -2.64
CA ASN A 183 -7.28 5.86 -3.00
C ASN A 183 -8.72 5.61 -2.57
N SER A 184 -8.97 4.56 -1.76
CA SER A 184 -10.26 4.30 -1.14
C SER A 184 -10.59 5.37 -0.10
N PHE A 185 -11.87 5.57 0.16
CA PHE A 185 -12.30 6.55 1.16
C PHE A 185 -11.76 6.21 2.55
N GLU A 186 -11.72 4.95 2.91
CA GLU A 186 -11.12 4.51 4.17
C GLU A 186 -9.62 4.87 4.24
N SER A 187 -8.88 4.73 3.15
CA SER A 187 -7.47 5.17 3.09
C SER A 187 -7.33 6.69 3.25
N ILE A 188 -8.23 7.46 2.65
CA ILE A 188 -8.27 8.93 2.80
C ILE A 188 -8.57 9.31 4.25
N GLN A 189 -9.56 8.66 4.88
CA GLN A 189 -9.95 8.92 6.27
C GLN A 189 -8.86 8.59 7.30
N ARG A 190 -7.90 7.69 7.00
CA ARG A 190 -6.78 7.41 7.89
C ARG A 190 -5.78 8.57 8.00
N LYS A 191 -5.76 9.46 7.01
CA LYS A 191 -4.86 10.61 6.93
C LYS A 191 -5.55 11.79 6.25
N PRO A 192 -6.64 12.33 6.85
CA PRO A 192 -7.44 13.39 6.24
C PRO A 192 -6.64 14.67 6.00
N GLU A 193 -5.64 14.93 6.82
CA GLU A 193 -4.75 16.09 6.70
C GLU A 193 -3.89 16.11 5.42
N ASP A 194 -3.73 14.96 4.76
CA ASP A 194 -2.98 14.85 3.50
C ASP A 194 -3.85 15.20 2.28
N PHE A 195 -5.14 15.50 2.47
CA PHE A 195 -6.11 15.73 1.39
C PHE A 195 -6.80 17.08 1.51
N ARG A 196 -7.11 17.65 0.35
CA ARG A 196 -8.03 18.77 0.23
C ARG A 196 -9.27 18.30 -0.54
N VAL A 197 -10.44 18.45 0.05
CA VAL A 197 -11.71 18.10 -0.56
C VAL A 197 -12.39 19.36 -1.06
N ILE A 198 -12.92 19.31 -2.28
CA ILE A 198 -13.68 20.39 -2.91
C ILE A 198 -14.99 19.77 -3.37
N GLY A 199 -16.10 20.39 -2.99
CA GLY A 199 -17.46 19.99 -3.37
C GLY A 199 -18.30 21.16 -3.86
#